data_b458bda7fe71a2711a6b952a2ba7b6ed
#
_entry.id   b458bda7fe71a2711a6b952a2ba7b6ed
#
_cell.length_a   1.000
_cell.length_b   1.000
_cell.length_c   1.000
_cell.angle_alpha   90.00
_cell.angle_beta   90.00
_cell.angle_gamma   90.00
#
_symmetry.space_group_name_H-M   'P 1'
#
loop_
_entity.id
_entity.type
_entity.pdbx_description
1 polymer ?
#
loop_
_entity_poly.entity_id
_entity_poly.type
_entity_poly.pdbx_seq_one_letter_code
_entity_poly.pdbx_strand_id
1 'polypeptide(L)'
;MTQDEYLLATKHRHYWDQYQAALFMRLSPQAVHDLQTILVAHGRPNTNWWCADCVKSALQYIYQEADQFAEANHQTVTHALTNQSPQQ
;
A
#
# COMPACT_ATOMS: atom_id res chain seq x y z
N MET A 1 5.85 6.54 -4.11
CA MET A 1 5.96 5.90 -2.77
C MET A 1 7.41 5.63 -2.48
N THR A 2 7.84 5.89 -1.25
CA THR A 2 9.19 5.58 -0.83
C THR A 2 9.27 4.16 -0.29
N GLN A 3 10.50 3.66 -0.11
CA GLN A 3 10.72 2.34 0.48
C GLN A 3 10.10 2.24 1.89
N ASP A 4 10.28 3.29 2.69
CA ASP A 4 9.73 3.31 4.06
C ASP A 4 8.21 3.28 4.04
N GLU A 5 7.58 4.04 3.13
CA GLU A 5 6.13 4.01 2.97
C GLU A 5 5.64 2.64 2.52
N TYR A 6 6.38 2.02 1.61
CA TYR A 6 6.03 0.69 1.15
C TYR A 6 6.04 -0.33 2.29
N LEU A 7 7.06 -0.25 3.15
CA LEU A 7 7.14 -1.16 4.30
C LEU A 7 6.00 -0.93 5.28
N LEU A 8 5.65 0.34 5.53
CA LEU A 8 4.49 0.66 6.38
C LEU A 8 3.19 0.12 5.78
N ALA A 9 3.00 0.31 4.49
CA ALA A 9 1.79 -0.16 3.83
C ALA A 9 1.68 -1.68 3.88
N THR A 10 2.79 -2.37 3.61
CA THR A 10 2.82 -3.85 3.60
C THR A 10 2.44 -4.41 4.96
N LYS A 11 2.85 -3.75 6.03
CA LYS A 11 2.55 -4.14 7.40
C LYS A 11 1.04 -4.24 7.66
N HIS A 12 0.24 -3.43 6.96
CA HIS A 12 -1.21 -3.35 7.18
C HIS A 12 -2.01 -3.87 5.99
N ARG A 13 -1.39 -4.57 5.07
CA ARG A 13 -2.05 -5.01 3.84
C ARG A 13 -3.25 -5.92 4.09
N HIS A 14 -3.27 -6.64 5.20
CA HIS A 14 -4.41 -7.51 5.53
C HIS A 14 -5.73 -6.73 5.62
N TYR A 15 -5.69 -5.45 6.00
CA TYR A 15 -6.91 -4.62 6.00
C TYR A 15 -7.45 -4.42 4.59
N TRP A 16 -6.55 -4.20 3.62
CA TRP A 16 -6.96 -4.05 2.24
C TRP A 16 -7.61 -5.33 1.71
N ASP A 17 -7.00 -6.47 2.00
CA ASP A 17 -7.55 -7.76 1.58
C ASP A 17 -8.94 -7.97 2.16
N GLN A 18 -9.16 -7.60 3.43
CA GLN A 18 -10.46 -7.70 4.06
C GLN A 18 -11.49 -6.77 3.43
N TYR A 19 -11.09 -5.54 3.14
CA TYR A 19 -12.00 -4.59 2.49
C TYR A 19 -12.39 -5.02 1.08
N GLN A 20 -11.46 -5.63 0.34
CA GLN A 20 -11.78 -6.17 -0.98
C GLN A 20 -12.77 -7.32 -0.89
N ALA A 21 -12.74 -8.09 0.18
CA ALA A 21 -13.68 -9.18 0.44
C ALA A 21 -14.97 -8.71 1.10
N ALA A 22 -15.18 -7.38 1.19
CA ALA A 22 -16.32 -6.75 1.84
C ALA A 22 -16.40 -7.05 3.33
N LEU A 23 -15.28 -7.36 3.96
CA LEU A 23 -15.19 -7.57 5.40
C LEU A 23 -14.68 -6.28 6.03
N PHE A 24 -15.59 -5.34 6.26
CA PHE A 24 -15.23 -4.00 6.75
C PHE A 24 -14.96 -4.06 8.23
N MET A 25 -13.69 -3.93 8.60
CA MET A 25 -13.26 -3.92 9.98
C MET A 25 -12.64 -2.57 10.30
N ARG A 26 -12.80 -2.17 11.56
CA ARG A 26 -12.15 -0.95 12.02
C ARG A 26 -10.64 -1.20 12.09
N LEU A 27 -9.88 -0.28 11.53
CA LEU A 27 -8.43 -0.35 11.60
C LEU A 27 -7.97 -0.02 13.02
N SER A 28 -6.86 -0.66 13.43
CA SER A 28 -6.25 -0.33 14.72
C SER A 28 -5.72 1.11 14.71
N PRO A 29 -5.56 1.73 15.89
CA PRO A 29 -5.00 3.08 15.95
C PRO A 29 -3.62 3.17 15.29
N GLN A 30 -2.79 2.14 15.43
CA GLN A 30 -1.47 2.12 14.81
C GLN A 30 -1.58 2.07 13.28
N ALA A 31 -2.51 1.27 12.76
CA ALA A 31 -2.72 1.20 11.32
C ALA A 31 -3.20 2.55 10.77
N VAL A 32 -4.15 3.19 11.45
CA VAL A 32 -4.62 4.51 11.05
C VAL A 32 -3.46 5.50 11.04
N HIS A 33 -2.64 5.50 12.08
CA HIS A 33 -1.50 6.40 12.17
C HIS A 33 -0.52 6.18 11.00
N ASP A 34 -0.15 4.94 10.76
CA ASP A 34 0.83 4.61 9.72
C ASP A 34 0.31 4.96 8.33
N LEU A 35 -0.93 4.58 8.05
CA LEU A 35 -1.53 4.83 6.74
C LEU A 35 -1.82 6.32 6.53
N GLN A 36 -2.23 7.02 7.58
CA GLN A 36 -2.43 8.46 7.52
C GLN A 36 -1.13 9.18 7.21
N THR A 37 -0.02 8.72 7.78
CA THR A 37 1.30 9.27 7.50
C THR A 37 1.61 9.20 5.99
N ILE A 38 1.32 8.07 5.37
CA ILE A 38 1.51 7.91 3.93
C ILE A 38 0.61 8.88 3.15
N LEU A 39 -0.66 8.95 3.54
CA LEU A 39 -1.62 9.80 2.83
C LEU A 39 -1.25 11.27 2.92
N VAL A 40 -0.80 11.73 4.08
CA VAL A 40 -0.35 13.10 4.25
C VAL A 40 0.84 13.39 3.33
N ALA A 41 1.79 12.48 3.28
CA ALA A 41 2.96 12.63 2.42
C ALA A 41 2.60 12.70 0.95
N HIS A 42 1.47 12.11 0.56
CA HIS A 42 0.97 12.11 -0.80
C HIS A 42 -0.07 13.20 -1.08
N GLY A 43 -0.23 14.14 -0.16
CA GLY A 43 -1.14 15.27 -0.34
C GLY A 43 -2.61 14.91 -0.13
N ARG A 44 -2.89 13.87 0.62
CA ARG A 44 -4.26 13.39 0.89
C ARG A 44 -4.53 13.30 2.39
N PRO A 45 -4.55 14.43 3.12
CA PRO A 45 -4.61 14.41 4.58
C PRO A 45 -6.00 14.17 5.17
N ASN A 46 -7.06 14.24 4.37
CA ASN A 46 -8.43 14.35 4.89
C ASN A 46 -9.25 13.07 4.72
N THR A 47 -8.73 11.95 5.19
CA THR A 47 -9.47 10.70 5.14
C THR A 47 -10.40 10.59 6.35
N ASN A 48 -11.66 10.27 6.10
CA ASN A 48 -12.61 10.01 7.17
C ASN A 48 -12.54 8.53 7.55
N TRP A 49 -11.83 8.23 8.62
CA TRP A 49 -11.61 6.84 9.04
C TRP A 49 -12.85 6.18 9.66
N TRP A 50 -13.94 6.92 9.81
CA TRP A 50 -15.21 6.40 10.30
C TRP A 50 -16.18 6.02 9.18
N CYS A 51 -15.84 6.33 7.96
CA CYS A 51 -16.66 6.05 6.79
C CYS A 51 -16.05 4.87 6.02
N ALA A 52 -16.76 3.76 5.93
CA ALA A 52 -16.24 2.55 5.28
C ALA A 52 -15.81 2.82 3.82
N ASP A 53 -16.63 3.54 3.06
CA ASP A 53 -16.31 3.85 1.67
C ASP A 53 -15.09 4.77 1.57
N CYS A 54 -14.95 5.71 2.50
CA CYS A 54 -13.81 6.60 2.53
C CYS A 54 -12.52 5.84 2.83
N VAL A 55 -12.59 4.92 3.79
CA VAL A 55 -11.46 4.07 4.14
C VAL A 55 -11.09 3.16 2.96
N LYS A 56 -12.08 2.57 2.31
CA LYS A 56 -11.83 1.72 1.16
C LYS A 56 -11.11 2.49 0.05
N SER A 57 -11.56 3.72 -0.23
CA SER A 57 -10.91 4.56 -1.23
C SER A 57 -9.48 4.89 -0.86
N ALA A 58 -9.24 5.19 0.41
CA ALA A 58 -7.89 5.47 0.90
C ALA A 58 -6.99 4.25 0.76
N LEU A 59 -7.47 3.08 1.16
CA LEU A 59 -6.72 1.84 1.04
C LEU A 59 -6.45 1.52 -0.44
N GLN A 60 -7.42 1.72 -1.29
CA GLN A 60 -7.26 1.48 -2.72
C GLN A 60 -6.11 2.35 -3.27
N TYR A 61 -6.09 3.62 -2.91
CA TYR A 61 -5.03 4.52 -3.35
C TYR A 61 -3.67 4.03 -2.86
N ILE A 62 -3.56 3.75 -1.56
CA ILE A 62 -2.29 3.34 -0.95
C ILE A 62 -1.77 2.07 -1.61
N TYR A 63 -2.63 1.06 -1.78
CA TYR A 63 -2.17 -0.23 -2.27
C TYR A 63 -2.00 -0.28 -3.78
N GLN A 64 -2.65 0.60 -4.52
CA GLN A 64 -2.29 0.82 -5.92
C GLN A 64 -0.89 1.38 -6.04
N GLU A 65 -0.55 2.37 -5.20
CA GLU A 65 0.79 2.94 -5.20
C GLU A 65 1.83 1.92 -4.73
N ALA A 66 1.47 1.13 -3.72
CA ALA A 66 2.37 0.08 -3.22
C ALA A 66 2.64 -0.98 -4.28
N ASP A 67 1.60 -1.41 -5.00
CA ASP A 67 1.74 -2.42 -6.03
C ASP A 67 2.58 -1.90 -7.20
N GLN A 68 2.40 -0.65 -7.59
CA GLN A 68 3.22 -0.02 -8.62
C GLN A 68 4.67 0.07 -8.20
N PHE A 69 4.90 0.43 -6.95
CA PHE A 69 6.25 0.52 -6.40
C PHE A 69 6.92 -0.86 -6.40
N ALA A 70 6.20 -1.89 -5.94
CA ALA A 70 6.73 -3.25 -5.89
C ALA A 70 7.02 -3.77 -7.29
N GLU A 71 6.13 -3.50 -8.24
CA GLU A 71 6.33 -3.94 -9.62
C GLU A 71 7.55 -3.28 -10.25
N ALA A 72 7.72 -1.98 -10.04
CA ALA A 72 8.87 -1.27 -10.57
C ALA A 72 10.18 -1.83 -9.98
N ASN A 73 10.21 -2.08 -8.67
CA ASN A 73 11.40 -2.64 -8.04
C ASN A 73 11.63 -4.08 -8.43
N HIS A 74 10.56 -4.86 -8.55
CA HIS A 74 10.66 -6.25 -8.99
C HIS A 74 11.21 -6.34 -10.41
N GLN A 75 10.71 -5.50 -11.31
CA GLN A 75 11.19 -5.47 -12.69
C GLN A 75 12.67 -5.13 -12.74
N THR A 76 13.11 -4.18 -11.93
CA THR A 76 14.52 -3.81 -11.87
C THR A 76 15.36 -4.98 -11.42
N VAL A 77 14.96 -5.67 -10.37
CA VAL A 77 15.68 -6.83 -9.85
C VAL A 77 15.68 -7.95 -10.88
N THR A 78 14.51 -8.24 -11.46
CA THR A 78 14.39 -9.29 -12.45
C THR A 78 15.26 -9.01 -13.67
N HIS A 79 15.29 -7.77 -14.11
CA HIS A 79 16.11 -7.36 -15.22
C HIS A 79 17.60 -7.59 -14.94
N ALA A 80 18.04 -7.23 -13.74
CA ALA A 80 19.42 -7.44 -13.33
C ALA A 80 19.78 -8.92 -13.32
N LEU A 81 18.88 -9.76 -12.80
CA LEU A 81 19.11 -11.20 -12.77
C LEU A 81 19.13 -11.79 -14.17
N THR A 82 18.25 -11.31 -15.04
CA THR A 82 18.21 -11.78 -16.42
C THR A 82 19.51 -11.44 -17.14
N ASN A 83 20.05 -10.28 -16.87
CA ASN A 83 21.33 -9.90 -17.46
C ASN A 83 22.48 -10.76 -16.96
N GLN A 84 22.37 -11.25 -15.75
CA GLN A 84 23.39 -12.12 -15.17
C GLN A 84 23.19 -13.58 -15.59
N SER A 85 21.96 -13.98 -15.79
CA SER A 85 21.59 -15.34 -16.11
C SER A 85 21.12 -15.39 -17.55
N PRO A 86 21.85 -16.03 -18.41
CA PRO A 86 21.44 -16.11 -19.81
C PRO A 86 20.14 -16.81 -20.03
N GLN A 87 19.28 -17.12 -19.13
CA GLN A 87 18.10 -17.48 -19.06
C GLN A 87 17.21 -17.53 -19.04
N GLN A 88 17.22 -17.12 -18.81
CA GLN A 88 16.34 -17.03 -18.57
C GLN A 88 15.82 -17.01 -18.70
#